data_4070cb074b79f58243c4cbed4915e853
#
_entry.id   4070cb074b79f58243c4cbed4915e853
#
_cell.length_a   1.000
_cell.length_b   1.000
_cell.length_c   1.000
_cell.angle_alpha   90.00
_cell.angle_beta   90.00
_cell.angle_gamma   90.00
#
_symmetry.space_group_name_H-M   'P 1'
#
loop_
_entity.id
_entity.type
_entity.pdbx_description
1 polymer ?
#
loop_
_entity_poly.entity_id
_entity_poly.type
_entity_poly.pdbx_seq_one_letter_code
_entity_poly.pdbx_strand_id
1 'polypeptide(L)'
;MRIFSIQHLQSLNPFLLPNPLLSLRHSSNFRFESLLTCSNTEISSAVIVYLRFLSSTHIRLNPDLYAPFLEPPYYDNVPFFCAQCIEAFGRDADHVGILALARAIQVGVDVSYLDRSDTGEEPIVYEFRPDDWSDGDEKVELLYRPGHYDILCHGES
;
A
#
# COMPACT_ATOMS: atom_id res chain seq x y z
N MET A 1 6.14 10.43 16.06
CA MET A 1 5.96 9.97 14.68
C MET A 1 7.30 9.46 14.16
N ARG A 2 7.40 8.24 13.69
CA ARG A 2 8.62 7.69 13.08
C ARG A 2 8.31 7.40 11.62
N ILE A 3 9.18 7.86 10.72
CA ILE A 3 9.06 7.64 9.28
C ILE A 3 10.02 6.49 8.93
N PHE A 4 9.50 5.43 8.31
CA PHE A 4 10.31 4.32 7.81
C PHE A 4 10.28 4.32 6.31
N SER A 5 11.45 4.55 5.69
CA SER A 5 11.60 4.40 4.25
C SER A 5 11.69 2.91 3.88
N ILE A 6 10.87 2.50 2.93
CA ILE A 6 10.86 1.13 2.42
C ILE A 6 12.23 0.73 1.85
N GLN A 7 13.01 1.68 1.32
CA GLN A 7 14.37 1.44 0.82
C GLN A 7 15.38 1.11 1.94
N HIS A 8 15.16 1.57 3.17
CA HIS A 8 16.07 1.31 4.29
C HIS A 8 15.97 -0.14 4.80
N LEU A 9 14.84 -0.80 4.56
CA LEU A 9 14.62 -2.20 4.95
C LEU A 9 15.41 -3.20 4.10
N GLN A 10 15.85 -2.80 2.90
CA GLN A 10 16.63 -3.66 1.99
C GLN A 10 18.12 -3.80 2.38
N SER A 11 18.62 -2.96 3.29
CA SER A 11 20.03 -2.95 3.71
C SER A 11 20.33 -3.79 4.95
N LEU A 12 19.34 -4.41 5.57
CA LEU A 12 19.54 -5.26 6.75
C LEU A 12 20.02 -6.65 6.34
N ASN A 13 21.19 -7.05 6.84
CA ASN A 13 21.83 -8.32 6.52
C ASN A 13 21.03 -9.52 7.07
N PRO A 14 20.55 -10.47 6.24
CA PRO A 14 19.67 -11.55 6.65
C PRO A 14 20.36 -12.67 7.46
N PHE A 15 21.68 -12.62 7.64
CA PHE A 15 22.47 -13.72 8.26
C PHE A 15 22.57 -13.67 9.79
N LEU A 16 21.92 -12.73 10.48
CA LEU A 16 22.06 -12.55 11.93
C LEU A 16 20.81 -12.92 12.76
N LEU A 17 19.88 -13.72 12.22
CA LEU A 17 18.63 -14.00 12.91
C LEU A 17 18.53 -15.45 13.44
N PRO A 18 18.07 -15.65 14.68
CA PRO A 18 17.75 -16.96 15.23
C PRO A 18 16.44 -17.51 14.65
N ASN A 19 16.35 -18.82 14.58
CA ASN A 19 15.34 -19.69 13.98
C ASN A 19 13.87 -19.25 14.22
N PRO A 20 13.01 -19.11 13.16
CA PRO A 20 11.70 -18.45 13.24
C PRO A 20 10.55 -19.29 13.81
N LEU A 21 10.77 -20.47 14.36
CA LEU A 21 9.68 -21.41 14.73
C LEU A 21 9.22 -21.36 16.21
N LEU A 22 9.68 -20.43 17.05
CA LEU A 22 9.45 -20.53 18.50
C LEU A 22 8.83 -19.32 19.19
N SER A 23 8.15 -18.39 18.50
CA SER A 23 7.54 -17.24 19.19
C SER A 23 6.25 -16.74 18.57
N LEU A 24 5.17 -17.51 18.68
CA LEU A 24 3.80 -17.06 18.41
C LEU A 24 3.11 -16.46 19.65
N ARG A 25 3.84 -15.75 20.48
CA ARG A 25 3.24 -15.07 21.65
C ARG A 25 3.95 -13.75 21.92
N HIS A 26 3.54 -12.66 21.26
CA HIS A 26 3.42 -11.30 21.76
C HIS A 26 3.19 -10.34 20.58
N SER A 27 2.16 -9.53 20.65
CA SER A 27 1.67 -8.65 19.56
C SER A 27 2.73 -7.68 19.00
N SER A 28 3.70 -7.26 19.81
CA SER A 28 4.78 -6.36 19.37
C SER A 28 5.86 -7.05 18.52
N ASN A 29 6.12 -8.33 18.75
CA ASN A 29 7.11 -9.10 17.97
C ASN A 29 6.61 -9.44 16.57
N PHE A 30 5.29 -9.63 16.39
CA PHE A 30 4.71 -9.92 15.08
C PHE A 30 4.96 -8.79 14.06
N ARG A 31 4.87 -7.53 14.47
CA ARG A 31 5.15 -6.38 13.61
C ARG A 31 6.60 -6.34 13.13
N PHE A 32 7.54 -6.62 14.02
CA PHE A 32 8.97 -6.59 13.68
C PHE A 32 9.37 -7.76 12.76
N GLU A 33 8.91 -8.95 13.04
CA GLU A 33 9.12 -10.14 12.19
C GLU A 33 8.52 -9.96 10.79
N SER A 34 7.35 -9.33 10.68
CA SER A 34 6.72 -9.04 9.39
C SER A 34 7.56 -8.06 8.56
N LEU A 35 8.14 -7.03 9.18
CA LEU A 35 9.04 -6.08 8.51
C LEU A 35 10.33 -6.75 8.03
N LEU A 36 10.90 -7.67 8.81
CA LEU A 36 12.08 -8.45 8.42
C LEU A 36 11.78 -9.40 7.26
N THR A 37 10.60 -10.00 7.25
CA THR A 37 10.16 -10.87 6.14
C THR A 37 10.03 -10.05 4.85
N CYS A 38 9.53 -8.82 4.91
CA CYS A 38 9.45 -7.92 3.76
C CYS A 38 10.82 -7.46 3.24
N SER A 39 11.90 -7.63 4.00
CA SER A 39 13.26 -7.34 3.53
C SER A 39 13.81 -8.38 2.55
N ASN A 40 13.21 -9.57 2.48
CA ASN A 40 13.53 -10.57 1.46
C ASN A 40 12.91 -10.17 0.12
N THR A 41 13.73 -9.89 -0.87
CA THR A 41 13.31 -9.40 -2.19
C THR A 41 12.32 -10.33 -2.90
N GLU A 42 12.48 -11.65 -2.78
CA GLU A 42 11.59 -12.63 -3.42
C GLU A 42 10.20 -12.62 -2.76
N ILE A 43 10.16 -12.63 -1.43
CA ILE A 43 8.91 -12.58 -0.66
C ILE A 43 8.21 -11.25 -0.89
N SER A 44 8.94 -10.13 -0.83
CA SER A 44 8.40 -8.79 -1.07
C SER A 44 7.81 -8.69 -2.47
N SER A 45 8.51 -9.19 -3.50
CA SER A 45 8.01 -9.20 -4.87
C SER A 45 6.74 -10.05 -5.01
N ALA A 46 6.69 -11.22 -4.39
CA ALA A 46 5.51 -12.08 -4.42
C ALA A 46 4.31 -11.43 -3.74
N VAL A 47 4.51 -10.74 -2.61
CA VAL A 47 3.45 -9.98 -1.93
C VAL A 47 2.94 -8.84 -2.81
N ILE A 48 3.83 -8.08 -3.44
CA ILE A 48 3.44 -7.00 -4.35
C ILE A 48 2.59 -7.53 -5.50
N VAL A 49 3.01 -8.63 -6.13
CA VAL A 49 2.24 -9.29 -7.21
C VAL A 49 0.86 -9.69 -6.71
N TYR A 50 0.79 -10.34 -5.56
CA TYR A 50 -0.47 -10.77 -4.96
C TYR A 50 -1.42 -9.59 -4.70
N LEU A 51 -0.93 -8.50 -4.10
CA LEU A 51 -1.74 -7.31 -3.83
C LEU A 51 -2.23 -6.63 -5.12
N ARG A 52 -1.38 -6.57 -6.17
CA ARG A 52 -1.78 -6.07 -7.49
C ARG A 52 -2.90 -6.91 -8.11
N PHE A 53 -2.82 -8.23 -8.02
CA PHE A 53 -3.89 -9.10 -8.50
C PHE A 53 -5.17 -9.00 -7.68
N LEU A 54 -5.09 -8.77 -6.37
CA LEU A 54 -6.26 -8.49 -5.54
C LEU A 54 -6.97 -7.20 -6.01
N SER A 55 -6.21 -6.11 -6.20
CA SER A 55 -6.76 -4.85 -6.72
C SER A 55 -7.40 -5.05 -8.10
N SER A 56 -6.69 -5.70 -9.02
CA SER A 56 -7.20 -5.99 -10.37
C SER A 56 -8.47 -6.82 -10.34
N THR A 57 -8.50 -7.85 -9.50
CA THR A 57 -9.68 -8.72 -9.35
C THR A 57 -10.87 -7.92 -8.83
N HIS A 58 -10.67 -7.09 -7.83
CA HIS A 58 -11.72 -6.25 -7.28
C HIS A 58 -12.28 -5.28 -8.33
N ILE A 59 -11.42 -4.64 -9.13
CA ILE A 59 -11.82 -3.74 -10.22
C ILE A 59 -12.64 -4.50 -11.27
N ARG A 60 -12.17 -5.70 -11.69
CA ARG A 60 -12.83 -6.52 -12.71
C ARG A 60 -14.20 -7.05 -12.27
N LEU A 61 -14.35 -7.34 -10.97
CA LEU A 61 -15.64 -7.79 -10.40
C LEU A 61 -16.63 -6.65 -10.19
N ASN A 62 -16.16 -5.40 -10.11
CA ASN A 62 -16.96 -4.22 -9.84
C ASN A 62 -16.68 -3.09 -10.86
N PRO A 63 -16.79 -3.35 -12.18
CA PRO A 63 -16.35 -2.39 -13.19
C PRO A 63 -17.07 -1.06 -13.12
N ASP A 64 -18.36 -1.05 -12.79
CA ASP A 64 -19.18 0.16 -12.72
C ASP A 64 -18.73 1.15 -11.63
N LEU A 65 -18.07 0.64 -10.58
CA LEU A 65 -17.52 1.49 -9.51
C LEU A 65 -16.26 2.25 -9.96
N TYR A 66 -15.50 1.70 -10.90
CA TYR A 66 -14.20 2.23 -11.29
C TYR A 66 -14.19 2.89 -12.66
N ALA A 67 -15.04 2.44 -13.59
CA ALA A 67 -15.11 3.01 -14.94
C ALA A 67 -15.22 4.54 -15.00
N PRO A 68 -15.98 5.22 -14.10
CA PRO A 68 -16.07 6.67 -14.10
C PRO A 68 -14.76 7.40 -13.79
N PHE A 69 -13.79 6.72 -13.19
CA PHE A 69 -12.49 7.29 -12.80
C PHE A 69 -11.38 6.99 -13.82
N LEU A 70 -11.69 6.19 -14.85
CA LEU A 70 -10.71 5.85 -15.87
C LEU A 70 -10.60 6.96 -16.90
N GLU A 71 -9.37 7.36 -17.20
CA GLU A 71 -9.06 8.35 -18.22
C GLU A 71 -8.76 7.68 -19.57
N PRO A 72 -8.80 8.42 -20.69
CA PRO A 72 -8.36 7.88 -21.98
C PRO A 72 -6.90 7.35 -21.88
N PRO A 73 -6.56 6.22 -22.50
CA PRO A 73 -7.37 5.39 -23.43
C PRO A 73 -8.20 4.28 -22.78
N TYR A 74 -8.41 4.32 -21.46
CA TYR A 74 -8.97 3.19 -20.68
C TYR A 74 -10.48 3.26 -20.44
N TYR A 75 -11.13 4.34 -20.81
CA TYR A 75 -12.53 4.66 -20.56
C TYR A 75 -13.49 3.47 -20.62
N ASP A 76 -13.46 2.73 -21.74
CA ASP A 76 -14.42 1.66 -22.03
C ASP A 76 -13.79 0.28 -21.88
N ASN A 77 -12.60 0.20 -21.33
CA ASN A 77 -11.84 -1.05 -21.28
C ASN A 77 -11.17 -1.30 -19.93
N VAL A 78 -12.00 -1.59 -18.93
CA VAL A 78 -11.54 -1.95 -17.58
C VAL A 78 -10.51 -3.11 -17.59
N PRO A 79 -10.69 -4.20 -18.39
CA PRO A 79 -9.69 -5.24 -18.48
C PRO A 79 -8.32 -4.75 -18.98
N PHE A 80 -8.32 -3.84 -19.95
CA PHE A 80 -7.10 -3.26 -20.49
C PHE A 80 -6.41 -2.35 -19.47
N PHE A 81 -7.18 -1.52 -18.76
CA PHE A 81 -6.67 -0.72 -17.63
C PHE A 81 -6.00 -1.61 -16.58
N CYS A 82 -6.67 -2.66 -16.13
CA CYS A 82 -6.12 -3.58 -15.15
C CYS A 82 -4.77 -4.16 -15.60
N ALA A 83 -4.70 -4.65 -16.84
CA ALA A 83 -3.48 -5.24 -17.38
C ALA A 83 -2.32 -4.24 -17.51
N GLN A 84 -2.59 -3.00 -17.91
CA GLN A 84 -1.57 -1.99 -18.21
C GLN A 84 -1.17 -1.15 -16.99
N CYS A 85 -2.08 -0.91 -16.07
CA CYS A 85 -1.85 0.01 -14.94
C CYS A 85 -1.73 -0.72 -13.60
N ILE A 86 -2.58 -1.73 -13.35
CA ILE A 86 -2.63 -2.39 -12.05
C ILE A 86 -1.68 -3.59 -11.99
N GLU A 87 -1.72 -4.48 -12.97
CA GLU A 87 -0.94 -5.73 -12.99
C GLU A 87 0.50 -5.52 -13.45
N ALA A 88 0.77 -4.44 -14.21
CA ALA A 88 2.08 -4.16 -14.78
C ALA A 88 3.15 -3.87 -13.72
N PHE A 89 4.33 -4.49 -13.86
CA PHE A 89 5.48 -4.21 -13.02
C PHE A 89 6.09 -2.83 -13.29
N GLY A 90 6.73 -2.25 -12.26
CA GLY A 90 7.43 -0.98 -12.38
C GLY A 90 6.53 0.24 -12.57
N ARG A 91 5.24 0.08 -12.30
CA ARG A 91 4.27 1.18 -12.25
C ARG A 91 3.94 1.54 -10.82
N ASP A 92 3.88 2.84 -10.53
CA ASP A 92 3.37 3.33 -9.26
C ASP A 92 1.87 3.00 -9.15
N ALA A 93 1.40 2.78 -7.92
CA ALA A 93 -0.03 2.63 -7.67
C ALA A 93 -0.72 3.99 -7.84
N ASP A 94 -1.77 4.02 -8.64
CA ASP A 94 -2.65 5.17 -8.78
C ASP A 94 -3.79 5.14 -7.74
N HIS A 95 -4.57 6.22 -7.69
CA HIS A 95 -5.70 6.35 -6.77
C HIS A 95 -6.73 5.22 -6.93
N VAL A 96 -6.99 4.79 -8.17
CA VAL A 96 -7.93 3.69 -8.47
C VAL A 96 -7.42 2.38 -7.92
N GLY A 97 -6.13 2.10 -8.12
CA GLY A 97 -5.48 0.91 -7.61
C GLY A 97 -5.44 0.84 -6.08
N ILE A 98 -5.15 1.97 -5.43
CA ILE A 98 -5.13 2.07 -3.95
C ILE A 98 -6.53 1.87 -3.38
N LEU A 99 -7.56 2.53 -3.95
CA LEU A 99 -8.95 2.38 -3.52
C LEU A 99 -9.42 0.93 -3.67
N ALA A 100 -9.11 0.31 -4.82
CA ALA A 100 -9.47 -1.08 -5.06
C ALA A 100 -8.80 -2.04 -4.08
N LEU A 101 -7.54 -1.79 -3.72
CA LEU A 101 -6.84 -2.56 -2.72
C LEU A 101 -7.47 -2.38 -1.33
N ALA A 102 -7.69 -1.14 -0.90
CA ALA A 102 -8.31 -0.83 0.38
C ALA A 102 -9.65 -1.58 0.55
N ARG A 103 -10.49 -1.57 -0.49
CA ARG A 103 -11.76 -2.31 -0.52
C ARG A 103 -11.58 -3.82 -0.53
N ALA A 104 -10.61 -4.34 -1.29
CA ALA A 104 -10.36 -5.77 -1.39
C ALA A 104 -9.87 -6.40 -0.08
N ILE A 105 -9.04 -5.67 0.70
CA ILE A 105 -8.48 -6.16 1.97
C ILE A 105 -9.21 -5.63 3.21
N GLN A 106 -10.20 -4.76 3.03
CA GLN A 106 -10.99 -4.13 4.11
C GLN A 106 -10.13 -3.34 5.12
N VAL A 107 -9.10 -2.64 4.62
CA VAL A 107 -8.22 -1.77 5.41
C VAL A 107 -8.21 -0.38 4.80
N GLY A 108 -8.37 0.65 5.63
CA GLY A 108 -8.26 2.04 5.18
C GLY A 108 -6.83 2.40 4.80
N VAL A 109 -6.68 3.31 3.82
CA VAL A 109 -5.37 3.85 3.44
C VAL A 109 -5.46 5.37 3.39
N ASP A 110 -4.59 6.04 4.13
CA ASP A 110 -4.41 7.49 4.08
C ASP A 110 -3.10 7.80 3.38
N VAL A 111 -3.14 8.64 2.36
CA VAL A 111 -1.94 9.08 1.64
C VAL A 111 -1.76 10.58 1.82
N SER A 112 -0.77 10.97 2.61
CA SER A 112 -0.36 12.36 2.77
C SER A 112 0.58 12.74 1.64
N TYR A 113 0.21 13.74 0.86
CA TYR A 113 1.00 14.24 -0.27
C TYR A 113 1.94 15.35 0.21
N LEU A 114 3.25 15.11 0.07
CA LEU A 114 4.24 16.17 0.19
C LEU A 114 4.52 16.72 -1.21
N ASP A 115 3.75 17.73 -1.59
CA ASP A 115 4.11 18.56 -2.71
C ASP A 115 5.20 19.55 -2.27
N ARG A 116 6.16 19.84 -3.17
CA ARG A 116 7.24 20.82 -2.95
C ARG A 116 6.76 22.28 -2.97
N SER A 117 5.48 22.54 -3.06
CA SER A 117 4.93 23.87 -2.91
C SER A 117 5.10 24.29 -1.44
N ASP A 118 6.16 25.02 -1.15
CA ASP A 118 6.53 25.58 0.16
C ASP A 118 5.56 26.72 0.54
N THR A 119 4.25 26.42 0.46
CA THR A 119 3.17 27.40 0.74
C THR A 119 2.82 27.45 2.22
N GLY A 120 3.45 26.61 3.06
CA GLY A 120 3.15 26.55 4.49
C GLY A 120 1.77 25.96 4.82
N GLU A 121 1.08 25.40 3.84
CA GLU A 121 -0.20 24.71 4.01
C GLU A 121 0.03 23.27 4.50
N GLU A 122 -0.94 22.76 5.25
CA GLU A 122 -0.91 21.34 5.68
C GLU A 122 -0.94 20.41 4.46
N PRO A 123 -0.25 19.27 4.51
CA PRO A 123 -0.24 18.31 3.41
C PRO A 123 -1.65 17.83 3.09
N ILE A 124 -1.97 17.72 1.80
CA ILE A 124 -3.24 17.16 1.34
C ILE A 124 -3.25 15.68 1.67
N VAL A 125 -4.29 15.21 2.37
CA VAL A 125 -4.49 13.80 2.69
C VAL A 125 -5.60 13.24 1.80
N TYR A 126 -5.28 12.19 1.05
CA TYR A 126 -6.25 11.39 0.30
C TYR A 126 -6.62 10.17 1.13
N GLU A 127 -7.91 10.00 1.38
CA GLU A 127 -8.46 8.92 2.18
C GLU A 127 -9.11 7.87 1.28
N PHE A 128 -8.65 6.63 1.37
CA PHE A 128 -9.21 5.48 0.65
C PHE A 128 -9.86 4.55 1.67
N ARG A 129 -11.16 4.37 1.57
CA ARG A 129 -11.96 3.64 2.55
C ARG A 129 -12.68 2.44 1.93
N PRO A 130 -12.76 1.32 2.65
CA PRO A 130 -13.72 0.26 2.37
C PRO A 130 -15.16 0.77 2.43
N ASP A 131 -16.10 0.04 1.80
CA ASP A 131 -17.49 0.48 1.74
C ASP A 131 -18.18 0.46 3.13
N ASP A 132 -17.79 -0.47 4.01
CA ASP A 132 -18.34 -0.60 5.37
C ASP A 132 -17.42 0.03 6.44
N TRP A 133 -16.64 1.05 6.06
CA TRP A 133 -15.69 1.72 6.95
C TRP A 133 -16.38 2.41 8.13
N SER A 134 -15.80 2.24 9.32
CA SER A 134 -16.18 2.95 10.55
C SER A 134 -14.97 3.65 11.18
N ASP A 135 -15.20 4.78 11.84
CA ASP A 135 -14.16 5.45 12.60
C ASP A 135 -13.61 4.52 13.69
N GLY A 136 -12.34 4.22 13.61
CA GLY A 136 -11.66 3.28 14.53
C GLY A 136 -11.23 1.98 13.87
N ASP A 137 -11.64 1.72 12.62
CA ASP A 137 -11.14 0.58 11.85
C ASP A 137 -9.64 0.75 11.51
N GLU A 138 -8.99 -0.37 11.25
CA GLU A 138 -7.56 -0.38 10.94
C GLU A 138 -7.25 0.36 9.64
N LYS A 139 -6.24 1.21 9.68
CA LYS A 139 -5.75 1.94 8.51
C LYS A 139 -4.22 1.94 8.43
N VAL A 140 -3.72 2.07 7.20
CA VAL A 140 -2.32 2.32 6.89
C VAL A 140 -2.16 3.79 6.50
N GLU A 141 -1.19 4.46 7.09
CA GLU A 141 -0.87 5.84 6.75
C GLU A 141 0.43 5.88 5.95
N LEU A 142 0.36 6.48 4.78
CA LEU A 142 1.47 6.63 3.84
C LEU A 142 1.80 8.11 3.65
N LEU A 143 3.09 8.37 3.45
CA LEU A 143 3.60 9.65 3.01
C LEU A 143 4.08 9.48 1.56
N TYR A 144 3.47 10.20 0.63
CA TYR A 144 3.90 10.20 -0.76
C TYR A 144 4.80 11.39 -1.06
N ARG A 145 5.92 11.11 -1.68
CA ARG A 145 6.78 12.06 -2.39
C ARG A 145 6.92 11.57 -3.82
N PRO A 146 7.07 12.45 -4.82
CA PRO A 146 7.16 12.02 -6.22
C PRO A 146 8.14 10.84 -6.41
N GLY A 147 7.59 9.69 -6.85
CA GLY A 147 8.32 8.44 -7.06
C GLY A 147 8.65 7.64 -5.79
N HIS A 148 8.08 7.98 -4.62
CA HIS A 148 8.40 7.28 -3.38
C HIS A 148 7.27 7.33 -2.34
N TYR A 149 7.03 6.19 -1.66
CA TYR A 149 6.13 6.10 -0.52
C TYR A 149 6.90 5.70 0.74
N ASP A 150 6.61 6.38 1.84
CA ASP A 150 7.05 6.01 3.19
C ASP A 150 5.84 5.59 4.04
N ILE A 151 6.03 4.66 4.98
CA ILE A 151 5.00 4.28 5.94
C ILE A 151 5.10 5.19 7.16
N LEU A 152 3.99 5.80 7.56
CA LEU A 152 3.90 6.57 8.80
C LEU A 152 3.54 5.64 9.95
N CYS A 153 4.42 5.59 10.97
CA CYS A 153 4.16 4.83 12.18
C CYS A 153 4.01 5.77 13.37
N HIS A 154 2.90 5.66 14.08
CA HIS A 154 2.72 6.34 15.36
C HIS A 154 3.40 5.50 16.44
N GLY A 155 4.42 6.07 17.09
CA GLY A 155 5.05 5.44 18.26
C GLY A 155 4.10 5.54 19.45
N GLU A 156 3.89 4.45 20.15
CA GLU A 156 3.28 4.49 21.48
C GLU A 156 4.18 5.33 22.38
N SER A 157 3.57 6.33 23.05
CA SER A 157 4.21 7.24 23.98
C SER A 157 4.46 6.53 25.31
#